data_87c021458d78113b13daa03d34049d92
#
_entry.id   87c021458d78113b13daa03d34049d92
#
_cell.length_a   1.000
_cell.length_b   1.000
_cell.length_c   1.000
_cell.angle_alpha   90.00
_cell.angle_beta   90.00
_cell.angle_gamma   90.00
#
_symmetry.space_group_name_H-M   'P 1'
#
loop_
_entity.id
_entity.type
_entity.pdbx_description
1 polymer ?
#
loop_
_entity_poly.entity_id
_entity_poly.type
_entity_poly.pdbx_seq_one_letter_code
_entity_poly.pdbx_strand_id
1 'polypeptide(L)'
;MLFRSLRVAQIINQTQGQLFSKGATTVAGQSLDNSGGSLVTQQGLDIRLDNALSNVEGLISSEGTLTVNAASLDSTRGSLSSAGALTLTTLGMLKNRGGSISADSTLTLNSASLDNSQKGLISGKRATVVTTGTFDNTQGGQLISSDTLDLSAAQVSNGVASRIASDKALTASVTGFDQQAGQLFSKTSLSLDLNHGQLNNQNGLINAPLLMLKNLKDVNNQNGEISSAQAFSLLASNLDNSNGKLISNQSLTLRIDQRLTSIKGLMSAQTLDVRSEHLDNSGGLISSRGTLGVTVDGQVVNQDG
;
A
#
# COMPACT_ATOMS: atom_id res chain seq x y z
N MET A 1 24.28 -28.18 10.55
CA MET A 1 24.33 -29.16 9.45
C MET A 1 24.50 -28.42 8.15
N LEU A 2 25.50 -28.77 7.32
CA LEU A 2 25.69 -28.19 5.99
C LEU A 2 24.91 -29.03 4.99
N PHE A 3 23.86 -28.47 4.38
CA PHE A 3 23.07 -29.14 3.36
C PHE A 3 22.85 -28.21 2.15
N ARG A 4 22.74 -28.78 0.95
CA ARG A 4 22.41 -28.05 -0.29
C ARG A 4 20.99 -28.31 -0.76
N SER A 5 20.40 -29.38 -0.30
CA SER A 5 19.02 -29.76 -0.61
C SER A 5 18.41 -30.53 0.56
N LEU A 6 17.20 -30.15 0.94
CA LEU A 6 16.38 -30.85 1.91
C LEU A 6 15.05 -31.18 1.23
N ARG A 7 14.78 -32.47 1.03
CA ARG A 7 13.54 -32.95 0.41
C ARG A 7 12.88 -33.96 1.30
N VAL A 8 11.85 -33.56 1.99
CA VAL A 8 11.07 -34.41 2.92
C VAL A 8 9.61 -33.97 2.94
N ALA A 9 8.71 -34.86 3.32
CA ALA A 9 7.30 -34.50 3.35
C ALA A 9 7.03 -33.35 4.32
N GLN A 10 7.59 -33.39 5.52
CA GLN A 10 7.40 -32.37 6.54
C GLN A 10 8.74 -31.97 7.17
N ILE A 11 8.94 -30.66 7.32
CA ILE A 11 10.11 -30.10 7.98
C ILE A 11 9.63 -29.40 9.25
N ILE A 12 10.18 -29.76 10.38
CA ILE A 12 9.91 -29.14 11.68
C ILE A 12 11.22 -28.59 12.22
N ASN A 13 11.34 -27.25 12.25
CA ASN A 13 12.50 -26.50 12.75
C ASN A 13 12.05 -25.50 13.80
N GLN A 14 11.30 -25.96 14.76
CA GLN A 14 10.69 -25.13 15.81
C GLN A 14 11.65 -24.87 16.97
N THR A 15 11.25 -23.91 17.82
CA THR A 15 11.79 -23.72 19.18
C THR A 15 13.31 -23.69 19.21
N GLN A 16 13.93 -22.65 18.62
CA GLN A 16 15.39 -22.48 18.49
C GLN A 16 16.08 -23.49 17.57
N GLY A 17 15.33 -24.29 16.79
CA GLY A 17 15.89 -25.14 15.74
C GLY A 17 16.71 -24.30 14.75
N GLN A 18 17.86 -24.83 14.31
CA GLN A 18 18.76 -24.10 13.42
C GLN A 18 19.12 -24.93 12.19
N LEU A 19 18.76 -24.39 11.04
CA LEU A 19 19.19 -24.90 9.73
C LEU A 19 20.10 -23.84 9.10
N PHE A 20 21.34 -24.20 8.84
CA PHE A 20 22.33 -23.31 8.25
C PHE A 20 22.99 -23.93 7.04
N SER A 21 23.16 -23.15 5.98
CA SER A 21 23.90 -23.55 4.78
C SER A 21 24.86 -22.45 4.29
N LYS A 22 26.07 -22.82 3.92
CA LYS A 22 27.06 -21.93 3.27
C LYS A 22 26.82 -21.77 1.77
N GLY A 23 26.03 -22.63 1.14
CA GLY A 23 25.79 -22.62 -0.30
C GLY A 23 24.35 -22.32 -0.65
N ALA A 24 24.10 -22.23 -1.95
CA ALA A 24 22.74 -22.19 -2.47
C ALA A 24 21.97 -23.44 -2.02
N THR A 25 20.75 -23.24 -1.54
CA THR A 25 19.99 -24.27 -0.84
C THR A 25 18.57 -24.35 -1.38
N THR A 26 18.10 -25.56 -1.59
CA THR A 26 16.70 -25.84 -1.90
C THR A 26 16.06 -26.60 -0.75
N VAL A 27 14.90 -26.13 -0.30
CA VAL A 27 14.03 -26.78 0.68
C VAL A 27 12.73 -27.12 -0.01
N ALA A 28 12.40 -28.40 -0.12
CA ALA A 28 11.19 -28.85 -0.81
C ALA A 28 10.44 -29.89 0.01
N GLY A 29 9.12 -29.81 0.04
CA GLY A 29 8.26 -30.72 0.77
C GLY A 29 6.80 -30.31 0.77
N GLN A 30 6.01 -30.95 1.60
CA GLN A 30 4.62 -30.56 1.75
C GLN A 30 4.48 -29.33 2.64
N SER A 31 5.19 -29.26 3.76
CA SER A 31 5.13 -28.14 4.70
C SER A 31 6.45 -27.91 5.43
N LEU A 32 6.65 -26.64 5.84
CA LEU A 32 7.74 -26.24 6.73
C LEU A 32 7.17 -25.49 7.92
N ASP A 33 7.49 -25.95 9.12
CA ASP A 33 7.27 -25.21 10.34
C ASP A 33 8.61 -24.74 10.91
N ASN A 34 8.87 -23.45 10.78
CA ASN A 34 10.04 -22.74 11.29
C ASN A 34 9.67 -21.83 12.47
N SER A 35 8.60 -22.14 13.20
CA SER A 35 8.12 -21.29 14.29
C SER A 35 9.15 -21.21 15.43
N GLY A 36 9.64 -20.00 15.75
CA GLY A 36 10.72 -19.78 16.70
C GLY A 36 12.07 -20.39 16.29
N GLY A 37 12.19 -20.91 15.07
CA GLY A 37 13.40 -21.48 14.51
C GLY A 37 14.15 -20.51 13.57
N SER A 38 15.28 -20.95 13.07
CA SER A 38 16.14 -20.20 12.15
C SER A 38 16.54 -21.04 10.94
N LEU A 39 16.30 -20.52 9.74
CA LEU A 39 16.77 -21.07 8.48
C LEU A 39 17.59 -19.98 7.76
N VAL A 40 18.91 -20.16 7.71
CA VAL A 40 19.84 -19.16 7.19
C VAL A 40 20.74 -19.76 6.12
N THR A 41 20.93 -19.01 5.02
CA THR A 41 21.86 -19.38 3.95
C THR A 41 22.77 -18.23 3.58
N GLN A 42 24.05 -18.51 3.29
CA GLN A 42 25.04 -17.53 2.80
C GLN A 42 24.95 -17.29 1.28
N GLN A 43 24.07 -17.99 0.59
CA GLN A 43 23.79 -17.80 -0.84
C GLN A 43 22.27 -17.87 -1.05
N GLY A 44 21.82 -18.19 -2.28
CA GLY A 44 20.39 -18.28 -2.57
C GLY A 44 19.65 -19.35 -1.75
N LEU A 45 18.42 -19.06 -1.39
CA LEU A 45 17.49 -19.99 -0.74
C LEU A 45 16.21 -20.10 -1.57
N ASP A 46 15.86 -21.33 -1.92
CA ASP A 46 14.65 -21.67 -2.66
C ASP A 46 13.78 -22.63 -1.84
N ILE A 47 12.61 -22.15 -1.40
CA ILE A 47 11.63 -22.90 -0.61
C ILE A 47 10.43 -23.21 -1.49
N ARG A 48 10.12 -24.50 -1.65
CA ARG A 48 9.00 -24.98 -2.45
C ARG A 48 8.15 -25.94 -1.64
N LEU A 49 6.96 -25.51 -1.27
CA LEU A 49 6.03 -26.27 -0.44
C LEU A 49 4.67 -26.40 -1.13
N ASP A 50 4.12 -27.61 -1.08
CA ASP A 50 2.78 -27.88 -1.58
C ASP A 50 1.68 -27.27 -0.68
N ASN A 51 1.97 -27.16 0.63
CA ASN A 51 1.05 -26.66 1.65
C ASN A 51 1.63 -25.41 2.35
N ALA A 52 1.47 -25.30 3.65
CA ALA A 52 1.79 -24.11 4.43
C ALA A 52 3.26 -23.98 4.80
N LEU A 53 3.72 -22.73 4.84
CA LEU A 53 4.93 -22.29 5.54
C LEU A 53 4.50 -21.54 6.82
N SER A 54 4.92 -22.05 7.99
CA SER A 54 4.85 -21.31 9.24
C SER A 54 6.24 -20.76 9.59
N ASN A 55 6.34 -19.44 9.78
CA ASN A 55 7.53 -18.75 10.26
C ASN A 55 7.18 -17.81 11.42
N VAL A 56 6.22 -18.23 12.25
CA VAL A 56 5.77 -17.44 13.41
C VAL A 56 6.93 -17.27 14.38
N GLU A 57 7.30 -16.00 14.67
CA GLU A 57 8.47 -15.66 15.51
C GLU A 57 9.79 -16.29 15.02
N GLY A 58 9.81 -16.83 13.80
CA GLY A 58 10.96 -17.48 13.19
C GLY A 58 11.77 -16.55 12.31
N LEU A 59 12.96 -16.97 11.92
CA LEU A 59 13.86 -16.30 11.00
C LEU A 59 14.11 -17.16 9.76
N ILE A 60 13.84 -16.59 8.59
CA ILE A 60 14.29 -17.12 7.30
C ILE A 60 15.13 -16.02 6.64
N SER A 61 16.41 -16.30 6.39
CA SER A 61 17.35 -15.31 5.86
C SER A 61 18.25 -15.89 4.77
N SER A 62 18.50 -15.09 3.74
CA SER A 62 19.43 -15.42 2.66
C SER A 62 20.37 -14.25 2.37
N GLU A 63 21.68 -14.47 2.32
CA GLU A 63 22.64 -13.47 1.84
C GLU A 63 22.63 -13.32 0.31
N GLY A 64 21.95 -14.22 -0.40
CA GLY A 64 21.67 -14.13 -1.83
C GLY A 64 20.20 -13.83 -2.12
N THR A 65 19.62 -14.52 -3.09
CA THR A 65 18.19 -14.44 -3.40
C THR A 65 17.37 -15.33 -2.46
N LEU A 66 16.15 -14.92 -2.15
CA LEU A 66 15.17 -15.74 -1.43
C LEU A 66 13.95 -15.94 -2.32
N THR A 67 13.63 -17.20 -2.63
CA THR A 67 12.39 -17.55 -3.33
C THR A 67 11.55 -18.44 -2.43
N VAL A 68 10.29 -18.11 -2.24
CA VAL A 68 9.34 -18.89 -1.45
C VAL A 68 8.06 -19.12 -2.26
N ASN A 69 7.72 -20.39 -2.44
CA ASN A 69 6.44 -20.81 -3.01
C ASN A 69 5.74 -21.73 -2.01
N ALA A 70 4.53 -21.39 -1.61
CA ALA A 70 3.73 -22.16 -0.67
C ALA A 70 2.22 -21.96 -0.92
N ALA A 71 1.38 -22.85 -0.40
CA ALA A 71 -0.06 -22.62 -0.44
C ALA A 71 -0.46 -21.43 0.43
N SER A 72 0.16 -21.26 1.59
CA SER A 72 0.00 -20.11 2.47
C SER A 72 1.27 -19.84 3.28
N LEU A 73 1.40 -18.61 3.78
CA LEU A 73 2.49 -18.22 4.68
C LEU A 73 1.94 -17.52 5.91
N ASP A 74 2.38 -17.98 7.10
CA ASP A 74 2.22 -17.23 8.34
C ASP A 74 3.60 -16.81 8.88
N SER A 75 3.93 -15.52 8.79
CA SER A 75 5.15 -14.90 9.34
C SER A 75 4.81 -13.91 10.45
N THR A 76 3.75 -14.20 11.22
CA THR A 76 3.36 -13.37 12.36
C THR A 76 4.53 -13.21 13.33
N ARG A 77 4.97 -11.97 13.57
CA ARG A 77 6.18 -11.61 14.35
C ARG A 77 7.47 -12.29 13.89
N GLY A 78 7.46 -12.95 12.73
CA GLY A 78 8.62 -13.59 12.13
C GLY A 78 9.36 -12.63 11.17
N SER A 79 10.50 -13.09 10.67
CA SER A 79 11.31 -12.35 9.71
C SER A 79 11.63 -13.21 8.47
N LEU A 80 11.38 -12.64 7.29
CA LEU A 80 11.92 -13.11 6.01
C LEU A 80 12.81 -12.02 5.43
N SER A 81 14.08 -12.32 5.18
CA SER A 81 15.02 -11.33 4.66
C SER A 81 15.91 -11.88 3.55
N SER A 82 16.26 -11.01 2.61
CA SER A 82 17.18 -11.32 1.51
C SER A 82 18.09 -10.13 1.24
N ALA A 83 19.40 -10.36 1.18
CA ALA A 83 20.35 -9.35 0.71
C ALA A 83 20.29 -9.16 -0.82
N GLY A 84 19.72 -10.12 -1.54
CA GLY A 84 19.38 -10.01 -2.96
C GLY A 84 17.91 -9.71 -3.20
N ALA A 85 17.35 -10.31 -4.25
CA ALA A 85 15.93 -10.26 -4.52
C ALA A 85 15.15 -11.25 -3.64
N LEU A 86 13.96 -10.85 -3.20
CA LEU A 86 13.00 -11.71 -2.53
C LEU A 86 11.76 -11.86 -3.42
N THR A 87 11.43 -13.10 -3.75
CA THR A 87 10.19 -13.46 -4.43
C THR A 87 9.39 -14.38 -3.55
N LEU A 88 8.16 -13.99 -3.22
CA LEU A 88 7.26 -14.74 -2.37
C LEU A 88 5.93 -14.92 -3.09
N THR A 89 5.52 -16.17 -3.29
CA THR A 89 4.25 -16.52 -3.93
C THR A 89 3.46 -17.44 -3.03
N THR A 90 2.23 -17.04 -2.70
CA THR A 90 1.26 -17.89 -2.00
C THR A 90 -0.03 -17.98 -2.81
N LEU A 91 -0.61 -19.18 -2.87
CA LEU A 91 -1.92 -19.39 -3.50
C LEU A 91 -3.07 -18.84 -2.64
N GLY A 92 -2.87 -18.79 -1.33
CA GLY A 92 -3.81 -18.32 -0.32
C GLY A 92 -3.31 -17.07 0.41
N MET A 93 -3.57 -17.04 1.72
CA MET A 93 -3.24 -15.90 2.57
C MET A 93 -1.75 -15.83 2.89
N LEU A 94 -1.21 -14.61 2.85
CA LEU A 94 0.07 -14.24 3.42
C LEU A 94 -0.18 -13.37 4.66
N LYS A 95 0.28 -13.85 5.83
CA LYS A 95 0.23 -13.08 7.08
C LYS A 95 1.62 -12.61 7.46
N ASN A 96 1.73 -11.29 7.70
CA ASN A 96 2.95 -10.62 8.19
C ASN A 96 2.61 -9.71 9.39
N ARG A 97 1.70 -10.13 10.26
CA ARG A 97 1.28 -9.35 11.44
C ARG A 97 2.45 -9.11 12.38
N GLY A 98 2.85 -7.86 12.55
CA GLY A 98 4.00 -7.50 13.39
C GLY A 98 5.31 -8.13 12.95
N GLY A 99 5.35 -8.77 11.78
CA GLY A 99 6.52 -9.41 11.20
C GLY A 99 7.27 -8.49 10.25
N SER A 100 8.36 -8.98 9.67
CA SER A 100 9.17 -8.25 8.69
C SER A 100 9.44 -9.10 7.45
N ILE A 101 9.13 -8.54 6.28
CA ILE A 101 9.51 -9.09 4.98
C ILE A 101 10.36 -8.03 4.27
N SER A 102 11.64 -8.33 4.03
CA SER A 102 12.57 -7.34 3.48
C SER A 102 13.50 -7.89 2.41
N ALA A 103 13.79 -7.06 1.41
CA ALA A 103 14.79 -7.32 0.38
C ALA A 103 15.67 -6.09 0.17
N ASP A 104 16.98 -6.27 0.12
CA ASP A 104 17.90 -5.17 -0.18
C ASP A 104 17.87 -4.78 -1.66
N SER A 105 17.28 -5.61 -2.52
CA SER A 105 17.07 -5.36 -3.94
C SER A 105 15.58 -5.36 -4.30
N THR A 106 15.14 -6.22 -5.17
CA THR A 106 13.75 -6.30 -5.60
C THR A 106 12.93 -7.19 -4.69
N LEU A 107 11.80 -6.69 -4.24
CA LEU A 107 10.78 -7.44 -3.53
C LEU A 107 9.60 -7.71 -4.47
N THR A 108 9.20 -8.97 -4.60
CA THR A 108 8.00 -9.37 -5.34
C THR A 108 7.13 -10.25 -4.44
N LEU A 109 5.90 -9.79 -4.16
CA LEU A 109 4.90 -10.55 -3.40
C LEU A 109 3.68 -10.84 -4.26
N ASN A 110 3.27 -12.10 -4.30
CA ASN A 110 2.03 -12.53 -4.95
C ASN A 110 1.21 -13.37 -3.96
N SER A 111 -0.05 -13.00 -3.73
CA SER A 111 -0.93 -13.70 -2.78
C SER A 111 -2.40 -13.56 -3.16
N ALA A 112 -3.26 -14.43 -2.63
CA ALA A 112 -4.71 -14.23 -2.73
C ALA A 112 -5.19 -13.13 -1.77
N SER A 113 -4.60 -13.03 -0.57
CA SER A 113 -4.81 -11.95 0.38
C SER A 113 -3.55 -11.70 1.21
N LEU A 114 -3.39 -10.47 1.68
CA LEU A 114 -2.21 -10.03 2.43
C LEU A 114 -2.63 -9.32 3.71
N ASP A 115 -2.09 -9.76 4.84
CA ASP A 115 -2.28 -9.11 6.13
C ASP A 115 -0.93 -8.65 6.67
N ASN A 116 -0.68 -7.35 6.59
CA ASN A 116 0.52 -6.66 7.09
C ASN A 116 0.19 -5.75 8.28
N SER A 117 -0.87 -6.07 9.01
CA SER A 117 -1.33 -5.27 10.16
C SER A 117 -0.41 -5.39 11.38
N GLN A 118 -0.76 -4.67 12.46
CA GLN A 118 -0.07 -4.75 13.75
C GLN A 118 1.42 -4.41 13.67
N LYS A 119 1.77 -3.34 12.92
CA LYS A 119 3.16 -2.89 12.67
C LYS A 119 3.96 -3.86 11.78
N GLY A 120 3.31 -4.68 10.97
CA GLY A 120 4.00 -5.47 9.96
C GLY A 120 4.79 -4.58 9.00
N LEU A 121 5.99 -4.99 8.64
CA LEU A 121 6.86 -4.28 7.71
C LEU A 121 7.05 -5.11 6.43
N ILE A 122 6.78 -4.48 5.30
CA ILE A 122 7.16 -4.99 3.98
C ILE A 122 8.03 -3.93 3.32
N SER A 123 9.27 -4.28 2.97
CA SER A 123 10.22 -3.31 2.42
C SER A 123 11.12 -3.88 1.32
N GLY A 124 11.45 -3.05 0.34
CA GLY A 124 12.41 -3.39 -0.71
C GLY A 124 12.97 -2.13 -1.40
N LYS A 125 14.06 -2.28 -2.14
CA LYS A 125 14.53 -1.18 -2.98
C LYS A 125 13.52 -0.89 -4.09
N ARG A 126 13.07 -1.91 -4.81
CA ARG A 126 11.86 -1.91 -5.65
C ARG A 126 10.88 -2.92 -5.10
N ALA A 127 9.63 -2.55 -4.98
CA ALA A 127 8.61 -3.45 -4.47
C ALA A 127 7.45 -3.58 -5.47
N THR A 128 7.06 -4.82 -5.74
CA THR A 128 5.85 -5.16 -6.48
C THR A 128 5.01 -6.06 -5.59
N VAL A 129 3.81 -5.60 -5.24
CA VAL A 129 2.87 -6.33 -4.40
C VAL A 129 1.58 -6.54 -5.18
N VAL A 130 1.26 -7.80 -5.44
CA VAL A 130 0.04 -8.21 -6.13
C VAL A 130 -0.76 -9.12 -5.22
N THR A 131 -1.98 -8.72 -4.90
CA THR A 131 -2.95 -9.57 -4.23
C THR A 131 -4.28 -9.51 -4.96
N THR A 132 -4.89 -10.65 -5.19
CA THR A 132 -6.17 -10.71 -5.93
C THR A 132 -7.36 -10.30 -5.07
N GLY A 133 -7.24 -10.37 -3.76
CA GLY A 133 -8.25 -9.98 -2.79
C GLY A 133 -7.86 -8.76 -1.96
N THR A 134 -7.91 -8.90 -0.64
CA THR A 134 -7.69 -7.81 0.30
C THR A 134 -6.22 -7.66 0.70
N PHE A 135 -5.77 -6.43 0.81
CA PHE A 135 -4.54 -6.05 1.49
C PHE A 135 -4.88 -5.23 2.75
N ASP A 136 -4.65 -5.83 3.91
CA ASP A 136 -4.77 -5.16 5.21
C ASP A 136 -3.40 -4.65 5.66
N ASN A 137 -3.23 -3.32 5.69
CA ASN A 137 -2.05 -2.62 6.18
C ASN A 137 -2.39 -1.73 7.39
N THR A 138 -3.38 -2.11 8.19
CA THR A 138 -3.86 -1.30 9.32
C THR A 138 -2.97 -1.43 10.57
N GLN A 139 -3.28 -0.66 11.62
CA GLN A 139 -2.61 -0.75 12.92
C GLN A 139 -1.08 -0.58 12.85
N GLY A 140 -0.63 0.42 12.09
CA GLY A 140 0.78 0.75 11.95
C GLY A 140 1.54 -0.09 10.92
N GLY A 141 0.85 -0.84 10.07
CA GLY A 141 1.47 -1.58 8.97
C GLY A 141 2.21 -0.66 8.00
N GLN A 142 3.33 -1.12 7.47
CA GLN A 142 4.17 -0.35 6.55
C GLN A 142 4.51 -1.16 5.30
N LEU A 143 4.19 -0.59 4.14
CA LEU A 143 4.68 -1.04 2.83
C LEU A 143 5.51 0.11 2.25
N ILE A 144 6.81 -0.09 2.19
CA ILE A 144 7.75 0.97 1.81
C ILE A 144 8.76 0.51 0.75
N SER A 145 9.11 1.42 -0.15
CA SER A 145 10.17 1.20 -1.14
C SER A 145 11.11 2.40 -1.20
N SER A 146 12.41 2.15 -1.27
CA SER A 146 13.42 3.20 -1.47
C SER A 146 13.62 3.58 -2.93
N ASP A 147 12.94 2.94 -3.86
CA ASP A 147 12.88 3.30 -5.29
C ASP A 147 11.41 3.32 -5.73
N THR A 148 10.93 2.37 -6.50
CA THR A 148 9.57 2.30 -7.02
C THR A 148 8.71 1.30 -6.26
N LEU A 149 7.42 1.59 -6.16
CA LEU A 149 6.42 0.71 -5.58
C LEU A 149 5.26 0.53 -6.56
N ASP A 150 4.99 -0.72 -6.92
CA ASP A 150 3.81 -1.12 -7.68
C ASP A 150 2.90 -1.97 -6.79
N LEU A 151 1.66 -1.52 -6.58
CA LEU A 151 0.65 -2.17 -5.76
C LEU A 151 -0.58 -2.51 -6.59
N SER A 152 -1.01 -3.76 -6.56
CA SER A 152 -2.28 -4.20 -7.14
C SER A 152 -3.04 -5.02 -6.11
N ALA A 153 -4.30 -4.64 -5.86
CA ALA A 153 -5.20 -5.35 -4.94
C ALA A 153 -6.66 -5.08 -5.30
N ALA A 154 -7.58 -5.94 -4.88
CA ALA A 154 -9.00 -5.60 -4.99
C ALA A 154 -9.35 -4.51 -3.98
N GLN A 155 -9.06 -4.72 -2.70
CA GLN A 155 -9.33 -3.78 -1.63
C GLN A 155 -8.07 -3.54 -0.80
N VAL A 156 -7.79 -2.28 -0.49
CA VAL A 156 -6.68 -1.88 0.40
C VAL A 156 -7.24 -1.16 1.63
N SER A 157 -6.85 -1.61 2.81
CA SER A 157 -7.06 -0.91 4.07
C SER A 157 -5.72 -0.42 4.61
N ASN A 158 -5.54 0.90 4.70
CA ASN A 158 -4.31 1.55 5.16
C ASN A 158 -4.64 2.51 6.31
N GLY A 159 -5.00 1.96 7.46
CA GLY A 159 -5.59 2.68 8.59
C GLY A 159 -4.60 3.49 9.44
N VAL A 160 -5.02 3.75 10.68
CA VAL A 160 -4.30 4.60 11.64
C VAL A 160 -2.82 4.21 11.77
N ALA A 161 -1.93 5.20 11.73
CA ALA A 161 -0.47 5.10 11.84
C ALA A 161 0.18 4.23 10.76
N SER A 162 -0.56 3.84 9.72
CA SER A 162 -0.08 2.98 8.65
C SER A 162 0.43 3.80 7.47
N ARG A 163 1.34 3.19 6.71
CA ARG A 163 1.99 3.90 5.62
C ARG A 163 2.21 3.00 4.40
N ILE A 164 1.84 3.52 3.23
CA ILE A 164 2.26 3.00 1.93
C ILE A 164 3.07 4.11 1.27
N ALA A 165 4.36 3.85 0.98
CA ALA A 165 5.24 4.90 0.50
C ALA A 165 6.36 4.42 -0.41
N SER A 166 6.79 5.32 -1.30
CA SER A 166 7.99 5.13 -2.12
C SER A 166 8.85 6.40 -2.17
N ASP A 167 10.15 6.22 -2.34
CA ASP A 167 11.07 7.35 -2.54
C ASP A 167 11.05 7.85 -4.00
N LYS A 168 10.59 7.01 -4.96
CA LYS A 168 10.34 7.44 -6.34
C LYS A 168 8.88 7.21 -6.73
N ALA A 169 8.61 6.63 -7.89
CA ALA A 169 7.24 6.43 -8.34
C ALA A 169 6.49 5.40 -7.49
N LEU A 170 5.24 5.72 -7.17
CA LEU A 170 4.27 4.81 -6.60
C LEU A 170 3.11 4.66 -7.58
N THR A 171 2.83 3.42 -7.99
CA THR A 171 1.65 3.09 -8.79
C THR A 171 0.77 2.15 -7.98
N ALA A 172 -0.50 2.49 -7.83
CA ALA A 172 -1.49 1.65 -7.18
C ALA A 172 -2.71 1.46 -8.10
N SER A 173 -3.12 0.21 -8.31
CA SER A 173 -4.33 -0.15 -9.05
C SER A 173 -5.19 -1.03 -8.15
N VAL A 174 -6.33 -0.49 -7.74
CA VAL A 174 -7.24 -1.13 -6.76
C VAL A 174 -8.69 -0.85 -7.12
N THR A 175 -9.65 -1.57 -6.55
CA THR A 175 -11.08 -1.29 -6.72
C THR A 175 -11.71 -0.62 -5.51
N GLY A 176 -10.97 -0.50 -4.41
CA GLY A 176 -11.35 0.27 -3.24
C GLY A 176 -10.15 0.56 -2.37
N PHE A 177 -10.05 1.80 -1.88
CA PHE A 177 -8.94 2.23 -1.02
C PHE A 177 -9.50 2.93 0.22
N ASP A 178 -9.38 2.25 1.36
CA ASP A 178 -9.74 2.79 2.66
C ASP A 178 -8.47 3.22 3.40
N GLN A 179 -8.28 4.54 3.51
CA GLN A 179 -7.09 5.16 4.11
C GLN A 179 -7.46 5.98 5.35
N GLN A 180 -8.31 5.50 6.20
CA GLN A 180 -8.70 6.21 7.42
C GLN A 180 -7.49 6.48 8.32
N ALA A 181 -7.08 7.76 8.39
CA ALA A 181 -5.91 8.24 9.14
C ALA A 181 -4.57 7.59 8.75
N GLY A 182 -4.47 6.97 7.58
CA GLY A 182 -3.25 6.43 7.02
C GLY A 182 -2.49 7.43 6.15
N GLN A 183 -1.35 7.02 5.61
CA GLN A 183 -0.54 7.81 4.70
C GLN A 183 -0.25 7.06 3.40
N LEU A 184 -0.56 7.70 2.28
CA LEU A 184 -0.16 7.28 0.94
C LEU A 184 0.75 8.37 0.36
N PHE A 185 2.03 8.05 0.17
CA PHE A 185 3.03 9.06 -0.08
C PHE A 185 4.06 8.62 -1.12
N SER A 186 4.48 9.56 -1.97
CA SER A 186 5.64 9.40 -2.86
C SER A 186 6.48 10.67 -2.89
N LYS A 187 7.81 10.52 -2.95
CA LYS A 187 8.70 11.68 -3.08
C LYS A 187 8.79 12.22 -4.51
N THR A 188 8.30 11.50 -5.52
CA THR A 188 8.32 11.95 -6.91
C THR A 188 6.95 11.94 -7.58
N SER A 189 6.33 10.78 -7.74
CA SER A 189 5.03 10.66 -8.40
C SER A 189 4.18 9.55 -7.78
N LEU A 190 2.89 9.81 -7.68
CA LEU A 190 1.88 8.87 -7.23
C LEU A 190 0.78 8.76 -8.27
N SER A 191 0.55 7.55 -8.78
CA SER A 191 -0.59 7.22 -9.63
C SER A 191 -1.48 6.26 -8.89
N LEU A 192 -2.71 6.66 -8.56
CA LEU A 192 -3.74 5.85 -7.92
C LEU A 192 -4.90 5.66 -8.89
N ASP A 193 -5.12 4.44 -9.33
CA ASP A 193 -6.26 4.04 -10.16
C ASP A 193 -7.24 3.21 -9.33
N LEU A 194 -8.46 3.70 -9.18
CA LEU A 194 -9.50 3.05 -8.38
C LEU A 194 -10.39 2.11 -9.21
N ASN A 195 -10.19 2.03 -10.53
CA ASN A 195 -11.01 1.19 -11.40
C ASN A 195 -12.54 1.39 -11.18
N HIS A 196 -12.97 2.64 -11.06
CA HIS A 196 -14.33 3.09 -10.70
C HIS A 196 -14.77 2.69 -9.27
N GLY A 197 -13.83 2.48 -8.37
CA GLY A 197 -14.07 2.23 -6.97
C GLY A 197 -14.09 3.50 -6.10
N GLN A 198 -14.19 3.29 -4.80
CA GLN A 198 -14.28 4.36 -3.80
C GLN A 198 -12.93 4.65 -3.16
N LEU A 199 -12.67 5.93 -2.88
CA LEU A 199 -11.55 6.40 -2.08
C LEU A 199 -12.08 6.96 -0.74
N ASN A 200 -11.70 6.34 0.36
CA ASN A 200 -11.90 6.90 1.68
C ASN A 200 -10.57 7.39 2.25
N ASN A 201 -10.37 8.72 2.23
CA ASN A 201 -9.19 9.40 2.81
C ASN A 201 -9.55 10.16 4.09
N GLN A 202 -10.55 9.71 4.85
CA GLN A 202 -10.97 10.38 6.08
C GLN A 202 -9.82 10.45 7.10
N ASN A 203 -9.46 11.66 7.56
CA ASN A 203 -8.30 11.95 8.41
C ASN A 203 -6.95 11.49 7.82
N GLY A 204 -6.89 11.04 6.58
CA GLY A 204 -5.71 10.50 5.92
C GLY A 204 -4.92 11.55 5.13
N LEU A 205 -3.74 11.15 4.68
CA LEU A 205 -2.86 11.98 3.86
C LEU A 205 -2.52 11.27 2.54
N ILE A 206 -2.85 11.91 1.43
CA ILE A 206 -2.36 11.54 0.09
C ILE A 206 -1.49 12.69 -0.42
N ASN A 207 -0.20 12.43 -0.62
CA ASN A 207 0.73 13.46 -1.06
C ASN A 207 1.79 12.94 -2.02
N ALA A 208 2.02 13.67 -3.10
CA ALA A 208 3.17 13.49 -3.98
C ALA A 208 3.44 14.77 -4.77
N PRO A 209 4.69 15.04 -5.20
CA PRO A 209 4.98 16.16 -6.10
C PRO A 209 4.18 16.11 -7.41
N LEU A 210 4.04 14.94 -8.02
CA LEU A 210 3.15 14.67 -9.15
C LEU A 210 2.09 13.66 -8.73
N LEU A 211 0.82 14.07 -8.73
CA LEU A 211 -0.30 13.25 -8.31
C LEU A 211 -1.24 12.97 -9.49
N MET A 212 -1.54 11.72 -9.73
CA MET A 212 -2.50 11.25 -10.73
C MET A 212 -3.56 10.38 -10.06
N LEU A 213 -4.79 10.87 -10.01
CA LEU A 213 -5.95 10.15 -9.51
C LEU A 213 -6.84 9.74 -10.68
N LYS A 214 -7.15 8.47 -10.80
CA LYS A 214 -7.83 7.92 -11.98
C LYS A 214 -9.03 7.07 -11.58
N ASN A 215 -10.07 7.13 -12.41
CA ASN A 215 -11.24 6.24 -12.34
C ASN A 215 -11.86 6.20 -10.93
N LEU A 216 -12.03 7.36 -10.30
CA LEU A 216 -12.68 7.50 -9.00
C LEU A 216 -14.21 7.46 -9.20
N LYS A 217 -14.92 6.79 -8.28
CA LYS A 217 -16.37 6.88 -8.19
C LYS A 217 -16.78 7.90 -7.13
N ASP A 218 -16.56 7.58 -5.88
CA ASP A 218 -16.85 8.48 -4.76
C ASP A 218 -15.59 8.71 -3.94
N VAL A 219 -15.42 9.95 -3.47
CA VAL A 219 -14.25 10.35 -2.68
C VAL A 219 -14.72 10.95 -1.35
N ASN A 220 -14.31 10.34 -0.25
CA ASN A 220 -14.42 10.89 1.08
C ASN A 220 -13.04 11.43 1.52
N ASN A 221 -12.91 12.76 1.63
CA ASN A 221 -11.72 13.43 2.13
C ASN A 221 -12.02 14.23 3.41
N GLN A 222 -13.00 13.79 4.20
CA GLN A 222 -13.37 14.48 5.45
C GLN A 222 -12.18 14.52 6.42
N ASN A 223 -11.81 15.73 6.88
CA ASN A 223 -10.63 15.98 7.72
C ASN A 223 -9.31 15.48 7.12
N GLY A 224 -9.29 14.98 5.88
CA GLY A 224 -8.12 14.45 5.19
C GLY A 224 -7.41 15.53 4.37
N GLU A 225 -6.25 15.18 3.83
CA GLU A 225 -5.51 16.02 2.91
C GLU A 225 -5.14 15.25 1.64
N ILE A 226 -5.42 15.84 0.49
CA ILE A 226 -4.92 15.43 -0.82
C ILE A 226 -4.14 16.61 -1.40
N SER A 227 -2.83 16.44 -1.57
CA SER A 227 -1.96 17.55 -1.95
C SER A 227 -0.89 17.17 -2.98
N SER A 228 -0.55 18.14 -3.85
CA SER A 228 0.47 18.00 -4.88
C SER A 228 1.25 19.28 -5.10
N ALA A 229 2.54 19.17 -5.40
CA ALA A 229 3.36 20.30 -5.82
C ALA A 229 3.07 20.73 -7.27
N GLN A 230 2.61 19.81 -8.11
CA GLN A 230 2.26 20.06 -9.51
C GLN A 230 0.73 20.06 -9.70
N ALA A 231 0.32 20.34 -10.92
CA ALA A 231 -1.10 20.29 -11.29
C ALA A 231 -1.67 18.87 -11.14
N PHE A 232 -2.88 18.78 -10.65
CA PHE A 232 -3.64 17.53 -10.68
C PHE A 232 -5.13 17.77 -10.91
N SER A 233 -5.80 16.70 -11.31
CA SER A 233 -7.25 16.68 -11.50
C SER A 233 -7.88 15.62 -10.61
N LEU A 234 -9.07 15.89 -10.07
CA LEU A 234 -9.92 14.95 -9.39
C LEU A 234 -11.27 14.92 -10.09
N LEU A 235 -11.56 13.78 -10.69
CA LEU A 235 -12.81 13.49 -11.38
C LEU A 235 -13.53 12.40 -10.61
N ALA A 236 -14.76 12.67 -10.15
CA ALA A 236 -15.54 11.71 -9.35
C ALA A 236 -17.05 11.98 -9.49
N SER A 237 -17.86 10.98 -9.14
CA SER A 237 -19.31 11.20 -9.06
C SER A 237 -19.66 12.09 -7.87
N ASN A 238 -19.11 11.80 -6.70
CA ASN A 238 -19.27 12.61 -5.49
C ASN A 238 -17.94 12.87 -4.80
N LEU A 239 -17.83 14.03 -4.14
CA LEU A 239 -16.69 14.41 -3.32
C LEU A 239 -17.16 15.06 -2.03
N ASP A 240 -16.78 14.48 -0.89
CA ASP A 240 -16.91 15.12 0.41
C ASP A 240 -15.53 15.53 0.93
N ASN A 241 -15.29 16.84 0.96
CA ASN A 241 -14.08 17.49 1.47
C ASN A 241 -14.36 18.28 2.76
N SER A 242 -15.40 17.92 3.53
CA SER A 242 -15.75 18.64 4.75
C SER A 242 -14.63 18.61 5.78
N ASN A 243 -14.18 19.78 6.27
CA ASN A 243 -12.99 19.98 7.08
C ASN A 243 -11.68 19.46 6.43
N GLY A 244 -11.73 18.97 5.20
CA GLY A 244 -10.60 18.43 4.47
C GLY A 244 -9.86 19.49 3.64
N LYS A 245 -8.75 19.08 3.03
CA LYS A 245 -7.91 19.95 2.22
C LYS A 245 -7.61 19.31 0.86
N LEU A 246 -7.84 20.09 -0.19
CA LEU A 246 -7.40 19.81 -1.55
C LEU A 246 -6.44 20.94 -1.98
N ILE A 247 -5.16 20.61 -2.14
CA ILE A 247 -4.13 21.62 -2.35
C ILE A 247 -3.25 21.29 -3.56
N SER A 248 -3.11 22.25 -4.46
CA SER A 248 -2.11 22.21 -5.53
C SER A 248 -1.25 23.47 -5.54
N ASN A 249 0.06 23.34 -5.69
CA ASN A 249 0.90 24.52 -5.90
C ASN A 249 0.80 25.08 -7.32
N GLN A 250 0.17 24.36 -8.25
CA GLN A 250 -0.10 24.78 -9.63
C GLN A 250 -1.61 24.78 -9.91
N SER A 251 -2.08 23.97 -10.84
CA SER A 251 -3.50 23.91 -11.18
C SER A 251 -4.21 22.77 -10.46
N LEU A 252 -5.41 23.03 -9.96
CA LEU A 252 -6.34 22.02 -9.47
C LEU A 252 -7.61 22.08 -10.31
N THR A 253 -7.97 20.95 -10.90
CA THR A 253 -9.21 20.80 -11.66
C THR A 253 -10.11 19.79 -10.95
N LEU A 254 -11.28 20.22 -10.53
CA LEU A 254 -12.31 19.37 -9.94
C LEU A 254 -13.49 19.22 -10.93
N ARG A 255 -13.83 17.98 -11.25
CA ARG A 255 -15.01 17.64 -12.06
C ARG A 255 -15.82 16.61 -11.29
N ILE A 256 -16.87 17.09 -10.68
CA ILE A 256 -17.74 16.28 -9.80
C ILE A 256 -19.11 16.21 -10.45
N ASP A 257 -19.47 15.00 -10.89
CA ASP A 257 -20.68 14.81 -11.70
C ASP A 257 -21.96 15.19 -10.95
N GLN A 258 -22.00 14.98 -9.63
CA GLN A 258 -23.20 15.18 -8.81
C GLN A 258 -22.91 16.20 -7.68
N ARG A 259 -22.46 15.73 -6.52
CA ARG A 259 -22.34 16.56 -5.33
C ARG A 259 -20.89 16.78 -4.92
N LEU A 260 -20.53 18.06 -4.76
CA LEU A 260 -19.32 18.52 -4.08
C LEU A 260 -19.73 19.15 -2.73
N THR A 261 -19.32 18.50 -1.64
CA THR A 261 -19.49 19.01 -0.29
C THR A 261 -18.12 19.41 0.26
N SER A 262 -17.96 20.65 0.72
CA SER A 262 -16.72 21.19 1.30
C SER A 262 -17.00 22.08 2.50
N ILE A 263 -17.90 21.61 3.41
CA ILE A 263 -18.26 22.35 4.61
C ILE A 263 -17.04 22.55 5.48
N LYS A 264 -16.64 23.80 5.76
CA LYS A 264 -15.39 24.16 6.45
C LYS A 264 -14.13 23.58 5.81
N GLY A 265 -14.22 23.09 4.58
CA GLY A 265 -13.09 22.53 3.83
C GLY A 265 -12.27 23.60 3.12
N LEU A 266 -11.08 23.24 2.70
CA LEU A 266 -10.17 24.08 1.92
C LEU A 266 -9.95 23.48 0.54
N MET A 267 -10.18 24.26 -0.50
CA MET A 267 -9.71 24.01 -1.87
C MET A 267 -8.82 25.17 -2.29
N SER A 268 -7.53 24.91 -2.54
CA SER A 268 -6.56 25.95 -2.83
C SER A 268 -5.57 25.56 -3.93
N ALA A 269 -5.35 26.47 -4.88
CA ALA A 269 -4.40 26.26 -5.97
C ALA A 269 -3.83 27.58 -6.52
N GLN A 270 -2.82 27.50 -7.42
CA GLN A 270 -2.43 28.64 -8.25
C GLN A 270 -3.55 28.99 -9.25
N THR A 271 -4.10 27.95 -9.91
CA THR A 271 -5.28 28.05 -10.76
C THR A 271 -6.29 27.00 -10.30
N LEU A 272 -7.51 27.39 -10.00
CA LEU A 272 -8.54 26.50 -9.52
C LEU A 272 -9.76 26.53 -10.46
N ASP A 273 -10.14 25.35 -10.95
CA ASP A 273 -11.30 25.17 -11.80
C ASP A 273 -12.20 24.08 -11.23
N VAL A 274 -13.38 24.47 -10.77
CA VAL A 274 -14.36 23.60 -10.09
C VAL A 274 -15.62 23.53 -10.93
N ARG A 275 -16.06 22.32 -11.23
CA ARG A 275 -17.38 22.07 -11.81
C ARG A 275 -18.10 20.96 -11.04
N SER A 276 -19.38 21.19 -10.71
CA SER A 276 -20.26 20.21 -10.06
C SER A 276 -21.72 20.46 -10.43
N GLU A 277 -22.59 19.49 -10.21
CA GLU A 277 -24.03 19.71 -10.27
C GLU A 277 -24.50 20.48 -9.01
N HIS A 278 -24.06 20.07 -7.85
CA HIS A 278 -24.37 20.73 -6.58
C HIS A 278 -23.08 21.04 -5.80
N LEU A 279 -23.01 22.23 -5.20
CA LEU A 279 -21.90 22.66 -4.34
C LEU A 279 -22.41 23.13 -2.99
N ASP A 280 -21.91 22.53 -1.91
CA ASP A 280 -22.04 23.07 -0.56
C ASP A 280 -20.64 23.42 -0.03
N ASN A 281 -20.36 24.72 0.11
CA ASN A 281 -19.10 25.27 0.64
C ASN A 281 -19.34 26.05 1.94
N SER A 282 -20.35 25.70 2.72
CA SER A 282 -20.69 26.43 3.95
C SER A 282 -19.52 26.48 4.94
N GLY A 283 -19.09 27.68 5.33
CA GLY A 283 -17.92 27.93 6.16
C GLY A 283 -16.57 27.50 5.54
N GLY A 284 -16.58 27.08 4.28
CA GLY A 284 -15.38 26.59 3.57
C GLY A 284 -14.66 27.69 2.80
N LEU A 285 -13.45 27.42 2.33
CA LEU A 285 -12.65 28.33 1.54
C LEU A 285 -12.28 27.72 0.18
N ILE A 286 -12.72 28.37 -0.89
CA ILE A 286 -12.29 28.13 -2.26
C ILE A 286 -11.37 29.27 -2.67
N SER A 287 -10.08 29.01 -2.85
CA SER A 287 -9.06 30.04 -3.04
C SER A 287 -8.14 29.76 -4.21
N SER A 288 -7.86 30.80 -4.99
CA SER A 288 -6.85 30.74 -6.05
C SER A 288 -5.97 31.98 -5.99
N ARG A 289 -4.66 31.80 -6.25
CA ARG A 289 -3.73 32.96 -6.41
C ARG A 289 -3.82 33.63 -7.78
N GLY A 290 -4.30 32.91 -8.78
CA GLY A 290 -4.51 33.37 -10.14
C GLY A 290 -5.98 33.22 -10.55
N THR A 291 -6.26 32.44 -11.57
CA THR A 291 -7.62 32.22 -12.07
C THR A 291 -8.45 31.33 -11.17
N LEU A 292 -9.64 31.75 -10.83
CA LEU A 292 -10.67 30.97 -10.16
C LEU A 292 -11.88 30.83 -11.11
N GLY A 293 -12.22 29.61 -11.45
CA GLY A 293 -13.46 29.23 -12.12
C GLY A 293 -14.31 28.32 -11.23
N VAL A 294 -15.56 28.67 -11.01
CA VAL A 294 -16.54 27.81 -10.33
C VAL A 294 -17.80 27.78 -11.19
N THR A 295 -18.15 26.59 -11.66
CA THR A 295 -19.34 26.33 -12.44
C THR A 295 -20.20 25.31 -11.72
N VAL A 296 -21.43 25.66 -11.41
CA VAL A 296 -22.39 24.76 -10.75
C VAL A 296 -23.67 24.77 -11.58
N ASP A 297 -24.05 23.60 -12.07
CA ASP A 297 -25.22 23.46 -12.96
C ASP A 297 -26.56 23.49 -12.18
N GLY A 298 -26.56 23.18 -10.89
CA GLY A 298 -27.73 23.17 -10.00
C GLY A 298 -27.59 24.15 -8.82
N GLN A 299 -27.56 23.65 -7.60
CA GLN A 299 -27.61 24.46 -6.39
C GLN A 299 -26.23 24.78 -5.81
N VAL A 300 -26.02 26.03 -5.39
CA VAL A 300 -24.88 26.46 -4.57
C VAL A 300 -25.38 26.84 -3.19
N VAL A 301 -24.74 26.31 -2.15
CA VAL A 301 -24.86 26.72 -0.75
C VAL A 301 -23.50 27.22 -0.29
N ASN A 302 -23.42 28.46 0.19
CA ASN A 302 -22.17 29.08 0.66
C ASN A 302 -22.46 30.00 1.86
N GLN A 303 -23.00 29.40 2.92
CA GLN A 303 -23.28 30.13 4.17
C GLN A 303 -21.99 30.27 4.96
N ASP A 304 -21.67 31.51 5.41
CA ASP A 304 -20.47 31.80 6.19
C ASP A 304 -19.12 31.38 5.52
N GLY A 305 -19.12 31.24 4.18
CA GLY A 305 -17.95 30.84 3.39
C GLY A 305 -17.44 31.93 2.44
#